data_3ac23a282c2c82fbf363da185b083a0e
#
_entry.id   3ac23a282c2c82fbf363da185b083a0e
#
_cell.length_a   1.000
_cell.length_b   1.000
_cell.length_c   1.000
_cell.angle_alpha   90.00
_cell.angle_beta   90.00
_cell.angle_gamma   90.00
#
_symmetry.space_group_name_H-M   'P 1'
#
loop_
_entity.id
_entity.type
_entity.pdbx_description
1 polymer ?
#
loop_
_entity_poly.entity_id
_entity_poly.type
_entity_poly.pdbx_seq_one_letter_code
_entity_poly.pdbx_strand_id
1 'polypeptide(L)'
;PSHYAYVKIAEGCNRKCAYCAIPIITGKHVSRPMEDILREVEGLVHKGVKEFQIIAQELTFYGVDLYGKQCIAELVDRMAKIEGVEWIRLHYAYPNNFPVDLLEVIRRNQNVCKYLDIALQHISDHVLSNMLRHTTKEETISLIKKIREDVPEITLRTTLMVGFPGETQADFDELIDFVKWAKFDRMGAFAYSEEEGTYAAINYEDDVPKNVKQSRLDRVMKVQEGIMTELNFQKEGKVFKTIIDRREGDYYVGRTEADSPEVDCEVLIPHSEGALNIGDFYQVEIVSADTFDLYGTVVEQSA
;
A
#
# COMPACT_ATOMS: atom_id res chain seq x y z
N PRO A 1 -15.45 10.17 7.42
CA PRO A 1 -15.94 10.79 6.20
C PRO A 1 -16.96 9.91 5.48
N SER A 2 -17.84 10.50 4.71
CA SER A 2 -18.95 9.80 4.06
C SER A 2 -18.64 9.32 2.63
N HIS A 3 -17.50 9.71 2.07
CA HIS A 3 -17.16 9.46 0.68
C HIS A 3 -16.18 8.31 0.46
N TYR A 4 -15.50 7.84 1.49
CA TYR A 4 -14.71 6.61 1.42
C TYR A 4 -15.00 5.69 2.60
N ALA A 5 -14.76 4.40 2.42
CA ALA A 5 -14.95 3.38 3.45
C ALA A 5 -13.90 2.29 3.35
N TYR A 6 -13.65 1.64 4.47
CA TYR A 6 -12.83 0.45 4.55
C TYR A 6 -13.74 -0.78 4.47
N VAL A 7 -13.38 -1.72 3.62
CA VAL A 7 -14.10 -2.98 3.48
C VAL A 7 -13.14 -4.12 3.82
N LYS A 8 -13.38 -4.74 4.96
CA LYS A 8 -12.61 -5.91 5.39
C LYS A 8 -13.14 -7.14 4.68
N ILE A 9 -12.26 -7.85 3.98
CA ILE A 9 -12.63 -9.05 3.21
C ILE A 9 -12.24 -10.35 3.88
N ALA A 10 -11.36 -10.28 4.88
CA ALA A 10 -10.91 -11.45 5.62
C ALA A 10 -10.36 -11.02 6.98
N GLU A 11 -10.28 -11.98 7.90
CA GLU A 11 -9.69 -11.82 9.22
C GLU A 11 -8.60 -12.87 9.40
N GLY A 12 -7.53 -12.52 10.13
CA GLY A 12 -6.44 -13.45 10.42
C GLY A 12 -5.44 -13.61 9.28
N CYS A 13 -4.39 -14.39 9.53
CA CYS A 13 -3.32 -14.61 8.57
C CYS A 13 -2.69 -15.99 8.77
N ASN A 14 -2.50 -16.73 7.67
CA ASN A 14 -1.84 -18.03 7.68
C ASN A 14 -0.31 -17.92 7.47
N ARG A 15 0.20 -16.72 7.16
CA ARG A 15 1.64 -16.50 7.04
C ARG A 15 2.27 -16.55 8.43
N LYS A 16 3.37 -17.29 8.56
CA LYS A 16 4.06 -17.49 9.84
C LYS A 16 5.38 -16.72 9.86
N CYS A 17 5.32 -15.43 9.57
CA CYS A 17 6.51 -14.59 9.62
C CYS A 17 7.06 -14.58 11.05
N ALA A 18 8.38 -14.72 11.19
CA ALA A 18 9.02 -14.94 12.48
C ALA A 18 8.82 -13.79 13.48
N TYR A 19 8.62 -12.57 12.99
CA TYR A 19 8.46 -11.35 13.80
C TYR A 19 6.99 -11.04 14.16
N CYS A 20 6.01 -11.75 13.58
CA CYS A 20 4.61 -11.32 13.59
C CYS A 20 3.78 -12.07 14.61
N ALA A 21 3.07 -11.31 15.45
CA ALA A 21 2.12 -11.85 16.43
C ALA A 21 0.71 -11.99 15.89
N ILE A 22 0.40 -11.50 14.69
CA ILE A 22 -0.96 -11.50 14.12
C ILE A 22 -1.60 -12.89 14.09
N PRO A 23 -0.93 -13.96 13.63
CA PRO A 23 -1.55 -15.30 13.65
C PRO A 23 -1.91 -15.79 15.05
N ILE A 24 -1.18 -15.31 16.07
CA ILE A 24 -1.42 -15.66 17.48
C ILE A 24 -2.65 -14.91 18.00
N ILE A 25 -2.75 -13.62 17.64
CA ILE A 25 -3.81 -12.72 18.14
C ILE A 25 -5.14 -12.95 17.41
N THR A 26 -5.10 -13.03 16.08
CA THR A 26 -6.31 -13.09 15.23
C THR A 26 -6.61 -14.48 14.67
N GLY A 27 -5.67 -15.42 14.82
CA GLY A 27 -5.82 -16.79 14.32
C GLY A 27 -5.65 -16.94 12.82
N LYS A 28 -6.16 -18.04 12.28
CA LYS A 28 -6.06 -18.38 10.86
C LYS A 28 -6.86 -17.41 10.01
N HIS A 29 -6.45 -17.31 8.73
CA HIS A 29 -7.17 -16.53 7.73
C HIS A 29 -8.59 -17.09 7.52
N VAL A 30 -9.59 -16.24 7.69
CA VAL A 30 -10.99 -16.54 7.44
C VAL A 30 -11.54 -15.49 6.47
N SER A 31 -11.82 -15.93 5.23
CA SER A 31 -12.40 -15.06 4.20
C SER A 31 -13.89 -14.87 4.43
N ARG A 32 -14.37 -13.66 4.12
CA ARG A 32 -15.82 -13.42 4.02
C ARG A 32 -16.32 -13.91 2.67
N PRO A 33 -17.56 -14.47 2.58
CA PRO A 33 -18.13 -14.85 1.29
C PRO A 33 -18.19 -13.68 0.31
N MET A 34 -17.85 -13.94 -0.94
CA MET A 34 -17.80 -12.90 -1.98
C MET A 34 -19.14 -12.15 -2.12
N GLU A 35 -20.25 -12.85 -2.08
CA GLU A 35 -21.58 -12.23 -2.19
C GLU A 35 -21.88 -11.26 -1.05
N ASP A 36 -21.40 -11.56 0.16
CA ASP A 36 -21.59 -10.68 1.32
C ASP A 36 -20.80 -9.40 1.19
N ILE A 37 -19.55 -9.49 0.67
CA ILE A 37 -18.70 -8.33 0.42
C ILE A 37 -19.32 -7.43 -0.65
N LEU A 38 -19.80 -8.04 -1.74
CA LEU A 38 -20.43 -7.26 -2.83
C LEU A 38 -21.70 -6.56 -2.38
N ARG A 39 -22.52 -7.20 -1.54
CA ARG A 39 -23.70 -6.56 -0.95
C ARG A 39 -23.33 -5.40 -0.04
N GLU A 40 -22.27 -5.54 0.76
CA GLU A 40 -21.78 -4.43 1.61
C GLU A 40 -21.36 -3.24 0.74
N VAL A 41 -20.61 -3.49 -0.33
CA VAL A 41 -20.16 -2.43 -1.25
C VAL A 41 -21.37 -1.74 -1.90
N GLU A 42 -22.35 -2.50 -2.39
CA GLU A 42 -23.57 -1.94 -2.97
C GLU A 42 -24.33 -1.06 -1.96
N GLY A 43 -24.44 -1.53 -0.72
CA GLY A 43 -25.06 -0.75 0.36
C GLY A 43 -24.32 0.54 0.67
N LEU A 44 -23.00 0.51 0.65
CA LEU A 44 -22.17 1.69 0.87
C LEU A 44 -22.29 2.69 -0.28
N VAL A 45 -22.36 2.22 -1.52
CA VAL A 45 -22.61 3.08 -2.70
C VAL A 45 -23.93 3.84 -2.52
N HIS A 46 -24.98 3.17 -2.07
CA HIS A 46 -26.28 3.81 -1.81
C HIS A 46 -26.22 4.90 -0.71
N LYS A 47 -25.25 4.79 0.20
CA LYS A 47 -24.99 5.79 1.23
C LYS A 47 -24.07 6.92 0.78
N GLY A 48 -23.62 6.92 -0.46
CA GLY A 48 -22.77 7.96 -1.04
C GLY A 48 -21.27 7.68 -1.02
N VAL A 49 -20.86 6.49 -0.62
CA VAL A 49 -19.44 6.11 -0.65
C VAL A 49 -19.00 5.91 -2.10
N LYS A 50 -17.87 6.50 -2.46
CA LYS A 50 -17.30 6.47 -3.82
C LYS A 50 -15.98 5.72 -3.90
N GLU A 51 -15.24 5.72 -2.80
CA GLU A 51 -13.91 5.11 -2.74
C GLU A 51 -13.90 4.01 -1.67
N PHE A 52 -13.31 2.85 -2.04
CA PHE A 52 -13.29 1.66 -1.20
C PHE A 52 -11.85 1.23 -0.94
N GLN A 53 -11.48 1.18 0.33
CA GLN A 53 -10.19 0.64 0.79
C GLN A 53 -10.41 -0.82 1.14
N ILE A 54 -9.85 -1.72 0.34
CA ILE A 54 -10.01 -3.17 0.55
C ILE A 54 -8.89 -3.64 1.46
N ILE A 55 -9.25 -4.17 2.62
CA ILE A 55 -8.31 -4.51 3.68
C ILE A 55 -8.45 -5.95 4.16
N ALA A 56 -7.33 -6.53 4.54
CA ALA A 56 -7.16 -7.78 5.26
C ALA A 56 -5.74 -7.80 5.80
N GLN A 57 -5.40 -8.70 6.73
CA GLN A 57 -4.02 -8.88 7.15
C GLN A 57 -3.15 -9.42 6.01
N GLU A 58 -3.71 -10.25 5.13
CA GLU A 58 -3.06 -10.72 3.92
C GLU A 58 -4.10 -10.82 2.79
N LEU A 59 -4.11 -9.81 1.94
CA LEU A 59 -5.12 -9.64 0.89
C LEU A 59 -5.07 -10.76 -0.16
N THR A 60 -3.86 -11.18 -0.55
CA THR A 60 -3.67 -12.07 -1.70
C THR A 60 -4.10 -13.52 -1.41
N PHE A 61 -4.30 -13.87 -0.15
CA PHE A 61 -4.77 -15.19 0.25
C PHE A 61 -6.32 -15.32 0.18
N TYR A 62 -7.01 -14.22 -0.07
CA TYR A 62 -8.47 -14.20 -0.09
C TYR A 62 -9.05 -15.32 -0.96
N GLY A 63 -9.98 -16.06 -0.40
CA GLY A 63 -10.76 -17.09 -1.08
C GLY A 63 -10.22 -18.51 -0.97
N VAL A 64 -8.96 -18.69 -0.56
CA VAL A 64 -8.35 -20.03 -0.52
C VAL A 64 -9.12 -20.97 0.40
N ASP A 65 -9.53 -20.48 1.58
CA ASP A 65 -10.30 -21.27 2.56
C ASP A 65 -11.72 -21.58 2.09
N LEU A 66 -12.40 -20.64 1.42
CA LEU A 66 -13.79 -20.80 0.97
C LEU A 66 -13.91 -21.49 -0.39
N TYR A 67 -13.01 -21.21 -1.32
CA TYR A 67 -13.14 -21.57 -2.74
C TYR A 67 -11.99 -22.43 -3.25
N GLY A 68 -11.03 -22.78 -2.41
CA GLY A 68 -9.89 -23.63 -2.76
C GLY A 68 -8.83 -22.96 -3.65
N LYS A 69 -8.93 -21.67 -3.90
CA LYS A 69 -7.98 -20.91 -4.72
C LYS A 69 -8.00 -19.43 -4.34
N GLN A 70 -6.95 -18.70 -4.74
CA GLN A 70 -6.89 -17.25 -4.58
C GLN A 70 -7.95 -16.60 -5.46
N CYS A 71 -8.85 -15.80 -4.86
CA CYS A 71 -9.99 -15.19 -5.54
C CYS A 71 -9.97 -13.66 -5.49
N ILE A 72 -8.86 -13.04 -5.08
CA ILE A 72 -8.81 -11.57 -4.96
C ILE A 72 -9.05 -10.88 -6.30
N ALA A 73 -8.49 -11.41 -7.39
CA ALA A 73 -8.69 -10.83 -8.72
C ALA A 73 -10.17 -10.86 -9.13
N GLU A 74 -10.85 -11.98 -8.95
CA GLU A 74 -12.28 -12.12 -9.26
C GLU A 74 -13.13 -11.18 -8.40
N LEU A 75 -12.85 -11.09 -7.10
CA LEU A 75 -13.58 -10.21 -6.19
C LEU A 75 -13.46 -8.74 -6.63
N VAL A 76 -12.24 -8.29 -6.87
CA VAL A 76 -11.98 -6.89 -7.28
C VAL A 76 -12.62 -6.60 -8.63
N ASP A 77 -12.55 -7.51 -9.58
CA ASP A 77 -13.16 -7.35 -10.90
C ASP A 77 -14.69 -7.23 -10.80
N ARG A 78 -15.32 -8.08 -9.99
CA ARG A 78 -16.77 -8.01 -9.74
C ARG A 78 -17.16 -6.74 -9.00
N MET A 79 -16.37 -6.31 -8.03
CA MET A 79 -16.58 -5.07 -7.30
C MET A 79 -16.49 -3.85 -8.23
N ALA A 80 -15.53 -3.87 -9.16
CA ALA A 80 -15.32 -2.78 -10.13
C ALA A 80 -16.52 -2.60 -11.08
N LYS A 81 -17.34 -3.62 -11.26
CA LYS A 81 -18.53 -3.57 -12.12
C LYS A 81 -19.77 -3.03 -11.43
N ILE A 82 -19.72 -2.79 -10.13
CA ILE A 82 -20.83 -2.19 -9.38
C ILE A 82 -20.92 -0.71 -9.75
N GLU A 83 -22.11 -0.30 -10.22
CA GLU A 83 -22.35 1.10 -10.58
C GLU A 83 -22.19 1.99 -9.32
N GLY A 84 -21.46 3.09 -9.48
CA GLY A 84 -21.20 4.04 -8.40
C GLY A 84 -19.88 3.80 -7.66
N VAL A 85 -19.19 2.72 -7.93
CA VAL A 85 -17.82 2.49 -7.40
C VAL A 85 -16.85 3.29 -8.25
N GLU A 86 -16.28 4.34 -7.68
CA GLU A 86 -15.36 5.24 -8.40
C GLU A 86 -13.89 4.88 -8.21
N TRP A 87 -13.51 4.44 -7.02
CA TRP A 87 -12.15 3.99 -6.70
C TRP A 87 -12.14 2.77 -5.78
N ILE A 88 -11.33 1.80 -6.15
CA ILE A 88 -10.98 0.63 -5.32
C ILE A 88 -9.49 0.65 -5.10
N ARG A 89 -9.03 0.64 -3.84
CA ARG A 89 -7.61 0.60 -3.47
C ARG A 89 -7.31 -0.64 -2.65
N LEU A 90 -6.22 -1.32 -3.00
CA LEU A 90 -5.85 -2.61 -2.40
C LEU A 90 -4.71 -2.44 -1.40
N HIS A 91 -4.85 -3.06 -0.23
CA HIS A 91 -3.88 -2.95 0.86
C HIS A 91 -3.39 -4.31 1.32
N TYR A 92 -2.10 -4.38 1.73
CA TYR A 92 -1.50 -5.52 2.43
C TYR A 92 -1.38 -6.79 1.58
N ALA A 93 -0.86 -6.65 0.37
CA ALA A 93 -0.48 -7.78 -0.47
C ALA A 93 0.82 -8.44 0.04
N TYR A 94 0.95 -9.72 -0.21
CA TYR A 94 2.14 -10.50 0.16
C TYR A 94 2.90 -10.90 -1.11
N PRO A 95 4.25 -10.86 -1.10
CA PRO A 95 5.01 -11.14 -2.34
C PRO A 95 5.05 -12.62 -2.72
N ASN A 96 5.09 -13.53 -1.73
CA ASN A 96 5.14 -14.96 -2.00
C ASN A 96 3.79 -15.47 -2.53
N ASN A 97 3.81 -16.18 -3.64
CA ASN A 97 2.59 -16.67 -4.34
C ASN A 97 1.64 -15.51 -4.71
N PHE A 98 2.21 -14.41 -5.17
CA PHE A 98 1.41 -13.26 -5.60
C PHE A 98 0.52 -13.66 -6.79
N PRO A 99 -0.81 -13.40 -6.72
CA PRO A 99 -1.74 -13.75 -7.79
C PRO A 99 -1.58 -12.79 -8.97
N VAL A 100 -0.87 -13.21 -10.00
CA VAL A 100 -0.54 -12.35 -11.16
C VAL A 100 -1.77 -11.93 -11.97
N ASP A 101 -2.87 -12.67 -11.90
CA ASP A 101 -4.15 -12.28 -12.52
C ASP A 101 -4.73 -11.00 -11.92
N LEU A 102 -4.34 -10.65 -10.70
CA LEU A 102 -4.71 -9.37 -10.09
C LEU A 102 -4.18 -8.17 -10.89
N LEU A 103 -2.99 -8.30 -11.48
CA LEU A 103 -2.38 -7.24 -12.29
C LEU A 103 -3.22 -6.90 -13.52
N GLU A 104 -3.80 -7.92 -14.16
CA GLU A 104 -4.71 -7.73 -15.30
C GLU A 104 -5.99 -6.98 -14.87
N VAL A 105 -6.53 -7.33 -13.71
CA VAL A 105 -7.72 -6.64 -13.16
C VAL A 105 -7.42 -5.18 -12.87
N ILE A 106 -6.27 -4.89 -12.27
CA ILE A 106 -5.84 -3.51 -12.00
C ILE A 106 -5.68 -2.74 -13.31
N ARG A 107 -5.06 -3.35 -14.31
CA ARG A 107 -4.80 -2.71 -15.60
C ARG A 107 -6.07 -2.40 -16.38
N ARG A 108 -7.01 -3.33 -16.45
CA ARG A 108 -8.20 -3.18 -17.31
C ARG A 108 -9.35 -2.36 -16.71
N ASN A 109 -9.38 -2.22 -15.38
CA ASN A 109 -10.45 -1.46 -14.70
C ASN A 109 -9.94 -0.08 -14.28
N GLN A 110 -10.47 0.98 -14.89
CA GLN A 110 -10.05 2.35 -14.59
C GLN A 110 -10.39 2.78 -13.16
N ASN A 111 -11.44 2.20 -12.57
CA ASN A 111 -11.84 2.48 -11.20
C ASN A 111 -11.08 1.65 -10.15
N VAL A 112 -10.18 0.77 -10.57
CA VAL A 112 -9.22 0.17 -9.65
C VAL A 112 -7.97 1.03 -9.66
N CYS A 113 -7.63 1.60 -8.52
CA CYS A 113 -6.47 2.48 -8.40
C CYS A 113 -5.20 1.76 -8.82
N LYS A 114 -4.35 2.45 -9.57
CA LYS A 114 -3.01 1.95 -9.92
C LYS A 114 -2.11 2.09 -8.70
N TYR A 115 -2.39 1.29 -7.71
CA TYR A 115 -1.80 1.34 -6.37
C TYR A 115 -1.72 -0.08 -5.82
N LEU A 116 -0.56 -0.45 -5.30
CA LEU A 116 -0.38 -1.76 -4.69
C LEU A 116 0.57 -1.64 -3.50
N ASP A 117 0.09 -2.07 -2.34
CA ASP A 117 0.84 -2.11 -1.11
C ASP A 117 1.33 -3.55 -0.90
N ILE A 118 2.64 -3.76 -1.06
CA ILE A 118 3.28 -5.07 -0.89
C ILE A 118 4.26 -5.00 0.27
N ALA A 119 4.02 -5.77 1.31
CA ALA A 119 4.88 -5.84 2.48
C ALA A 119 6.11 -6.71 2.19
N LEU A 120 7.21 -6.11 1.78
CA LEU A 120 8.44 -6.83 1.41
C LEU A 120 9.32 -7.15 2.62
N GLN A 121 9.37 -6.27 3.60
CA GLN A 121 10.11 -6.35 4.87
C GLN A 121 11.63 -6.27 4.73
N HIS A 122 12.25 -6.98 3.80
CA HIS A 122 13.68 -6.94 3.52
C HIS A 122 13.97 -7.41 2.11
N ILE A 123 15.25 -7.46 1.73
CA ILE A 123 15.68 -7.98 0.42
C ILE A 123 16.78 -9.03 0.53
N SER A 124 17.59 -9.00 1.61
CA SER A 124 18.66 -9.98 1.82
C SER A 124 18.08 -11.37 2.00
N ASP A 125 18.56 -12.35 1.22
CA ASP A 125 18.13 -13.74 1.36
C ASP A 125 18.37 -14.29 2.76
N HIS A 126 19.48 -13.90 3.37
CA HIS A 126 19.81 -14.26 4.75
C HIS A 126 18.73 -13.79 5.73
N VAL A 127 18.36 -12.50 5.67
CA VAL A 127 17.34 -11.94 6.56
C VAL A 127 15.95 -12.48 6.23
N LEU A 128 15.57 -12.55 4.95
CA LEU A 128 14.27 -13.09 4.52
C LEU A 128 14.07 -14.54 4.98
N SER A 129 15.12 -15.36 4.92
CA SER A 129 15.10 -16.73 5.41
C SER A 129 14.86 -16.77 6.92
N ASN A 130 15.59 -15.96 7.68
CA ASN A 130 15.41 -15.87 9.14
C ASN A 130 14.05 -15.31 9.55
N MET A 131 13.45 -14.45 8.71
CA MET A 131 12.09 -13.95 8.88
C MET A 131 11.02 -14.98 8.53
N LEU A 132 11.37 -16.10 7.94
CA LEU A 132 10.43 -17.12 7.43
C LEU A 132 9.46 -16.52 6.38
N ARG A 133 10.01 -15.69 5.49
CA ARG A 133 9.21 -15.02 4.44
C ARG A 133 8.91 -15.91 3.23
N HIS A 134 9.69 -16.98 3.03
CA HIS A 134 9.53 -17.90 1.91
C HIS A 134 9.61 -17.23 0.53
N THR A 135 10.44 -16.20 0.43
CA THR A 135 10.73 -15.51 -0.83
C THR A 135 12.20 -15.12 -0.85
N THR A 136 12.73 -14.89 -2.05
CA THR A 136 14.13 -14.53 -2.27
C THR A 136 14.24 -13.14 -2.87
N LYS A 137 15.45 -12.58 -2.84
CA LYS A 137 15.78 -11.33 -3.53
C LYS A 137 15.43 -11.42 -5.02
N GLU A 138 15.84 -12.51 -5.68
CA GLU A 138 15.59 -12.70 -7.11
C GLU A 138 14.10 -12.73 -7.43
N GLU A 139 13.32 -13.48 -6.65
CA GLU A 139 11.86 -13.55 -6.80
C GLU A 139 11.20 -12.19 -6.58
N THR A 140 11.66 -11.44 -5.58
CA THR A 140 11.14 -10.10 -5.28
C THR A 140 11.43 -9.11 -6.41
N ILE A 141 12.64 -9.07 -6.90
CA ILE A 141 13.03 -8.21 -8.04
C ILE A 141 12.22 -8.57 -9.28
N SER A 142 12.08 -9.86 -9.58
CA SER A 142 11.29 -10.33 -10.72
C SER A 142 9.82 -9.92 -10.59
N LEU A 143 9.26 -10.01 -9.39
CA LEU A 143 7.88 -9.60 -9.14
C LEU A 143 7.69 -8.10 -9.36
N ILE A 144 8.59 -7.26 -8.85
CA ILE A 144 8.50 -5.81 -9.04
C ILE A 144 8.60 -5.45 -10.52
N LYS A 145 9.51 -6.09 -11.25
CA LYS A 145 9.65 -5.89 -12.70
C LYS A 145 8.36 -6.25 -13.43
N LYS A 146 7.77 -7.41 -13.11
CA LYS A 146 6.51 -7.86 -13.72
C LYS A 146 5.35 -6.90 -13.41
N ILE A 147 5.24 -6.46 -12.18
CA ILE A 147 4.19 -5.51 -11.78
C ILE A 147 4.29 -4.22 -12.60
N ARG A 148 5.50 -3.67 -12.73
CA ARG A 148 5.73 -2.43 -13.47
C ARG A 148 5.62 -2.59 -14.98
N GLU A 149 5.91 -3.77 -15.49
CA GLU A 149 5.71 -4.10 -16.91
C GLU A 149 4.23 -4.20 -17.26
N ASP A 150 3.46 -4.89 -16.41
CA ASP A 150 2.03 -5.10 -16.63
C ASP A 150 1.20 -3.85 -16.34
N VAL A 151 1.60 -3.03 -15.37
CA VAL A 151 0.93 -1.79 -14.97
C VAL A 151 1.97 -0.66 -14.83
N PRO A 152 2.38 -0.02 -15.95
CA PRO A 152 3.51 0.92 -15.95
C PRO A 152 3.39 2.11 -15.00
N GLU A 153 2.17 2.61 -14.78
CA GLU A 153 1.94 3.79 -13.94
C GLU A 153 1.66 3.44 -12.48
N ILE A 154 1.85 2.19 -12.08
CA ILE A 154 1.47 1.74 -10.74
C ILE A 154 2.30 2.44 -9.66
N THR A 155 1.60 2.90 -8.63
CA THR A 155 2.21 3.37 -7.40
C THR A 155 2.49 2.15 -6.51
N LEU A 156 3.74 1.97 -6.13
CA LEU A 156 4.14 0.89 -5.23
C LEU A 156 4.44 1.43 -3.84
N ARG A 157 3.76 0.84 -2.87
CA ARG A 157 4.00 1.05 -1.45
C ARG A 157 4.59 -0.21 -0.85
N THR A 158 5.53 -0.06 0.08
CA THR A 158 6.08 -1.18 0.84
C THR A 158 6.35 -0.80 2.29
N THR A 159 6.57 -1.82 3.09
CA THR A 159 7.02 -1.69 4.48
C THR A 159 8.27 -2.53 4.65
N LEU A 160 9.31 -1.95 5.28
CA LEU A 160 10.58 -2.60 5.53
C LEU A 160 10.86 -2.64 7.03
N MET A 161 11.60 -3.66 7.45
CA MET A 161 12.07 -3.81 8.83
C MET A 161 13.58 -3.87 8.85
N VAL A 162 14.21 -3.05 9.68
CA VAL A 162 15.67 -3.05 9.88
C VAL A 162 16.01 -3.58 11.27
N GLY A 163 17.22 -4.09 11.42
CA GLY A 163 17.70 -4.57 12.71
C GLY A 163 17.09 -5.89 13.17
N PHE A 164 16.53 -6.66 12.24
CA PHE A 164 16.05 -8.01 12.56
C PHE A 164 17.22 -8.88 13.06
N PRO A 165 16.99 -9.82 14.01
CA PRO A 165 18.06 -10.67 14.52
C PRO A 165 18.91 -11.31 13.41
N GLY A 166 20.21 -11.15 13.50
CA GLY A 166 21.15 -11.66 12.51
C GLY A 166 21.43 -10.73 11.34
N GLU A 167 20.76 -9.61 11.22
CA GLU A 167 21.02 -8.64 10.14
C GLU A 167 22.44 -8.08 10.26
N THR A 168 23.26 -8.35 9.25
CA THR A 168 24.63 -7.83 9.17
C THR A 168 24.64 -6.47 8.48
N GLN A 169 25.80 -5.79 8.55
CA GLN A 169 26.00 -4.55 7.80
C GLN A 169 25.85 -4.80 6.29
N ALA A 170 26.36 -5.93 5.80
CA ALA A 170 26.24 -6.32 4.40
C ALA A 170 24.77 -6.51 4.00
N ASP A 171 23.95 -7.12 4.85
CA ASP A 171 22.53 -7.30 4.63
C ASP A 171 21.83 -5.93 4.51
N PHE A 172 22.18 -5.01 5.39
CA PHE A 172 21.61 -3.66 5.36
C PHE A 172 22.05 -2.86 4.14
N ASP A 173 23.32 -2.96 3.75
CA ASP A 173 23.83 -2.30 2.54
C ASP A 173 23.09 -2.79 1.30
N GLU A 174 22.80 -4.08 1.24
CA GLU A 174 22.00 -4.70 0.18
C GLU A 174 20.57 -4.12 0.15
N LEU A 175 19.97 -3.90 1.32
CA LEU A 175 18.65 -3.27 1.44
C LEU A 175 18.67 -1.84 0.91
N ILE A 176 19.67 -1.05 1.24
CA ILE A 176 19.82 0.32 0.74
C ILE A 176 19.93 0.34 -0.78
N ASP A 177 20.76 -0.53 -1.37
CA ASP A 177 20.88 -0.62 -2.82
C ASP A 177 19.56 -1.01 -3.49
N PHE A 178 18.82 -1.90 -2.86
CA PHE A 178 17.50 -2.31 -3.33
C PHE A 178 16.51 -1.14 -3.32
N VAL A 179 16.45 -0.39 -2.23
CA VAL A 179 15.55 0.78 -2.12
C VAL A 179 15.87 1.82 -3.19
N LYS A 180 17.16 2.08 -3.43
CA LYS A 180 17.60 3.00 -4.49
C LYS A 180 17.19 2.52 -5.88
N TRP A 181 17.25 1.23 -6.12
CA TRP A 181 16.84 0.63 -7.39
C TRP A 181 15.32 0.64 -7.55
N ALA A 182 14.59 0.21 -6.53
CA ALA A 182 13.14 0.02 -6.60
C ALA A 182 12.38 1.34 -6.72
N LYS A 183 12.86 2.39 -6.09
CA LYS A 183 12.21 3.73 -6.10
C LYS A 183 10.73 3.61 -5.76
N PHE A 184 10.43 3.08 -4.57
CA PHE A 184 9.05 3.02 -4.10
C PHE A 184 8.45 4.41 -3.97
N ASP A 185 7.21 4.55 -4.42
CA ASP A 185 6.48 5.82 -4.29
C ASP A 185 6.20 6.14 -2.82
N ARG A 186 5.90 5.11 -2.04
CA ARG A 186 5.61 5.21 -0.62
C ARG A 186 6.31 4.07 0.12
N MET A 187 6.90 4.37 1.26
CA MET A 187 7.58 3.36 2.07
C MET A 187 7.53 3.73 3.54
N GLY A 188 7.06 2.78 4.35
CA GLY A 188 7.25 2.81 5.80
C GLY A 188 8.42 1.90 6.19
N ALA A 189 9.12 2.24 7.26
CA ALA A 189 10.16 1.38 7.80
C ALA A 189 10.10 1.37 9.32
N PHE A 190 10.46 0.24 9.93
CA PHE A 190 10.46 0.04 11.36
C PHE A 190 11.75 -0.62 11.80
N ALA A 191 12.22 -0.26 13.00
CA ALA A 191 13.25 -1.05 13.68
C ALA A 191 12.59 -2.27 14.33
N TYR A 192 13.23 -3.42 14.22
CA TYR A 192 12.73 -4.64 14.88
C TYR A 192 12.54 -4.42 16.38
N SER A 193 11.39 -4.84 16.87
CA SER A 193 11.06 -4.86 18.28
C SER A 193 10.54 -6.26 18.62
N GLU A 194 11.15 -6.88 19.64
CA GLU A 194 10.77 -8.23 20.04
C GLU A 194 9.34 -8.25 20.57
N GLU A 195 8.53 -9.12 19.98
CA GLU A 195 7.13 -9.34 20.37
C GLU A 195 7.02 -10.70 21.08
N GLU A 196 6.52 -10.70 22.30
CA GLU A 196 6.35 -11.92 23.10
C GLU A 196 5.51 -12.96 22.34
N GLY A 197 5.96 -14.22 22.40
CA GLY A 197 5.27 -15.35 21.80
C GLY A 197 5.55 -15.56 20.31
N THR A 198 6.26 -14.66 19.64
CA THR A 198 6.64 -14.83 18.25
C THR A 198 7.77 -15.85 18.09
N TYR A 199 7.88 -16.44 16.91
CA TYR A 199 8.99 -17.36 16.60
C TYR A 199 10.35 -16.70 16.82
N ALA A 200 10.50 -15.44 16.40
CA ALA A 200 11.76 -14.70 16.56
C ALA A 200 12.11 -14.47 18.03
N ALA A 201 11.14 -14.12 18.86
CA ALA A 201 11.34 -13.91 20.28
C ALA A 201 11.80 -15.21 20.99
N ILE A 202 11.25 -16.35 20.55
CA ILE A 202 11.54 -17.66 21.17
C ILE A 202 12.86 -18.23 20.66
N ASN A 203 13.16 -18.08 19.38
CA ASN A 203 14.25 -18.81 18.71
C ASN A 203 15.50 -17.98 18.39
N TYR A 204 15.41 -16.66 18.40
CA TYR A 204 16.54 -15.78 18.07
C TYR A 204 16.88 -14.86 19.23
N GLU A 205 18.19 -14.56 19.35
CA GLU A 205 18.64 -13.48 20.19
C GLU A 205 18.51 -12.16 19.43
N ASP A 206 17.98 -11.13 20.07
CA ASP A 206 17.92 -9.78 19.51
C ASP A 206 19.31 -9.15 19.58
N ASP A 207 20.16 -9.53 18.63
CA ASP A 207 21.59 -9.29 18.63
C ASP A 207 22.05 -8.00 17.93
N VAL A 208 21.13 -7.27 17.33
CA VAL A 208 21.45 -5.96 16.72
C VAL A 208 21.28 -4.87 17.78
N PRO A 209 22.35 -4.13 18.14
CA PRO A 209 22.25 -3.08 19.14
C PRO A 209 21.21 -2.02 18.77
N LYS A 210 20.53 -1.49 19.78
CA LYS A 210 19.46 -0.52 19.61
C LYS A 210 19.89 0.74 18.83
N ASN A 211 21.10 1.23 19.10
CA ASN A 211 21.66 2.38 18.38
C ASN A 211 21.93 2.06 16.91
N VAL A 212 22.31 0.84 16.59
CA VAL A 212 22.53 0.37 15.23
C VAL A 212 21.20 0.28 14.48
N LYS A 213 20.17 -0.29 15.11
CA LYS A 213 18.81 -0.31 14.54
C LYS A 213 18.33 1.09 14.18
N GLN A 214 18.47 2.03 15.12
CA GLN A 214 18.04 3.41 14.91
C GLN A 214 18.81 4.09 13.79
N SER A 215 20.12 3.90 13.73
CA SER A 215 20.96 4.43 12.66
C SER A 215 20.57 3.88 11.30
N ARG A 216 20.28 2.58 11.22
CA ARG A 216 19.81 1.95 9.98
C ARG A 216 18.44 2.46 9.57
N LEU A 217 17.51 2.61 10.53
CA LEU A 217 16.20 3.17 10.27
C LEU A 217 16.29 4.59 9.70
N ASP A 218 17.07 5.46 10.36
CA ASP A 218 17.26 6.83 9.93
C ASP A 218 17.83 6.91 8.52
N ARG A 219 18.80 6.05 8.21
CA ARG A 219 19.41 6.02 6.89
C ARG A 219 18.46 5.59 5.78
N VAL A 220 17.72 4.50 5.99
CA VAL A 220 16.78 4.02 4.95
C VAL A 220 15.65 5.02 4.72
N MET A 221 15.17 5.66 5.77
CA MET A 221 14.14 6.69 5.66
C MET A 221 14.66 7.94 4.95
N LYS A 222 15.91 8.32 5.17
CA LYS A 222 16.53 9.46 4.47
C LYS A 222 16.67 9.17 2.98
N VAL A 223 17.08 7.96 2.62
CA VAL A 223 17.15 7.55 1.21
C VAL A 223 15.77 7.63 0.56
N GLN A 224 14.75 7.10 1.24
CA GLN A 224 13.36 7.14 0.73
C GLN A 224 12.84 8.57 0.61
N GLU A 225 13.17 9.45 1.55
CA GLU A 225 12.77 10.86 1.49
C GLU A 225 13.29 11.52 0.22
N GLY A 226 14.56 11.28 -0.14
CA GLY A 226 15.14 11.80 -1.39
C GLY A 226 14.44 11.25 -2.63
N ILE A 227 14.09 9.98 -2.64
CA ILE A 227 13.36 9.34 -3.75
C ILE A 227 11.96 9.96 -3.88
N MET A 228 11.25 10.10 -2.77
CA MET A 228 9.89 10.65 -2.77
C MET A 228 9.87 12.10 -3.22
N THR A 229 10.86 12.90 -2.81
CA THR A 229 11.03 14.29 -3.24
C THR A 229 11.18 14.35 -4.77
N GLU A 230 12.06 13.53 -5.34
CA GLU A 230 12.27 13.48 -6.78
C GLU A 230 11.00 13.07 -7.52
N LEU A 231 10.32 12.03 -7.06
CA LEU A 231 9.08 11.55 -7.67
C LEU A 231 7.96 12.60 -7.60
N ASN A 232 7.84 13.32 -6.49
CA ASN A 232 6.85 14.38 -6.36
C ASN A 232 7.15 15.56 -7.30
N PHE A 233 8.40 15.96 -7.42
CA PHE A 233 8.76 17.02 -8.37
C PHE A 233 8.45 16.66 -9.81
N GLN A 234 8.57 15.39 -10.19
CA GLN A 234 8.20 14.91 -11.53
C GLN A 234 6.71 15.04 -11.83
N LYS A 235 5.87 15.24 -10.82
CA LYS A 235 4.42 15.43 -11.00
C LYS A 235 4.04 16.86 -11.37
N GLU A 236 4.95 17.82 -11.20
CA GLU A 236 4.69 19.22 -11.57
C GLU A 236 4.30 19.34 -13.04
N GLY A 237 3.27 20.10 -13.33
CA GLY A 237 2.71 20.27 -14.66
C GLY A 237 1.76 19.16 -15.13
N LYS A 238 1.64 18.10 -14.37
CA LYS A 238 0.72 17.00 -14.71
C LYS A 238 -0.66 17.21 -14.08
N VAL A 239 -1.68 16.65 -14.71
CA VAL A 239 -3.07 16.72 -14.26
C VAL A 239 -3.49 15.36 -13.72
N PHE A 240 -4.05 15.34 -12.50
CA PHE A 240 -4.53 14.13 -11.86
C PHE A 240 -5.98 14.25 -11.42
N LYS A 241 -6.74 13.17 -11.61
CA LYS A 241 -8.05 13.01 -10.99
C LYS A 241 -7.87 12.99 -9.46
N THR A 242 -8.55 13.89 -8.76
CA THR A 242 -8.36 14.14 -7.33
C THR A 242 -9.71 14.16 -6.62
N ILE A 243 -9.84 13.41 -5.53
CA ILE A 243 -11.00 13.46 -4.65
C ILE A 243 -10.74 14.49 -3.54
N ILE A 244 -11.73 15.29 -3.21
CA ILE A 244 -11.60 16.27 -2.13
C ILE A 244 -12.05 15.62 -0.81
N ASP A 245 -11.13 15.55 0.15
CA ASP A 245 -11.39 14.93 1.45
C ASP A 245 -11.97 15.89 2.48
N ARG A 246 -11.43 17.10 2.53
CA ARG A 246 -11.80 18.09 3.55
C ARG A 246 -11.34 19.49 3.17
N ARG A 247 -11.82 20.46 3.94
CA ARG A 247 -11.28 21.81 3.95
C ARG A 247 -10.48 22.01 5.23
N GLU A 248 -9.29 22.53 5.10
CA GLU A 248 -8.40 22.78 6.22
C GLU A 248 -7.66 24.12 6.03
N GLY A 249 -7.97 25.10 6.89
CA GLY A 249 -7.41 26.45 6.77
C GLY A 249 -7.74 27.10 5.42
N ASP A 250 -6.71 27.52 4.71
CA ASP A 250 -6.84 28.19 3.42
C ASP A 250 -6.91 27.21 2.23
N TYR A 251 -6.94 25.91 2.51
CA TYR A 251 -6.86 24.88 1.46
C TYR A 251 -8.04 23.91 1.50
N TYR A 252 -8.42 23.42 0.32
CA TYR A 252 -9.05 22.12 0.20
C TYR A 252 -7.95 21.08 0.12
N VAL A 253 -8.15 19.96 0.80
CA VAL A 253 -7.19 18.86 0.85
C VAL A 253 -7.77 17.68 0.11
N GLY A 254 -7.07 17.23 -0.92
CA GLY A 254 -7.49 16.11 -1.75
C GLY A 254 -6.42 15.04 -1.87
N ARG A 255 -6.76 13.97 -2.60
CA ARG A 255 -5.86 12.86 -2.89
C ARG A 255 -6.05 12.37 -4.32
N THR A 256 -4.95 11.93 -4.91
CA THR A 256 -4.99 11.21 -6.19
C THR A 256 -5.18 9.70 -5.95
N GLU A 257 -5.29 8.91 -7.01
CA GLU A 257 -5.35 7.45 -6.88
C GLU A 257 -4.06 6.84 -6.31
N ALA A 258 -2.96 7.61 -6.33
CA ALA A 258 -1.68 7.18 -5.77
C ALA A 258 -1.60 7.28 -4.24
N ASP A 259 -2.65 7.78 -3.58
CA ASP A 259 -2.59 8.16 -2.18
C ASP A 259 -3.73 7.56 -1.36
N SER A 260 -3.36 6.71 -0.40
CA SER A 260 -4.30 6.16 0.58
C SER A 260 -4.70 7.24 1.59
N PRO A 261 -5.96 7.23 2.06
CA PRO A 261 -6.41 8.19 3.06
C PRO A 261 -5.56 8.16 4.33
N GLU A 262 -5.25 9.34 4.86
CA GLU A 262 -4.61 9.54 6.17
C GLU A 262 -3.14 9.12 6.29
N VAL A 263 -2.57 8.41 5.33
CA VAL A 263 -1.20 7.89 5.42
C VAL A 263 -0.26 8.35 4.31
N ASP A 264 -0.78 8.69 3.14
CA ASP A 264 0.05 9.09 1.99
C ASP A 264 0.03 10.61 1.78
N CYS A 265 0.56 11.06 0.64
CA CYS A 265 0.61 12.47 0.29
C CYS A 265 -0.78 13.05 0.08
N GLU A 266 -0.88 14.37 0.21
CA GLU A 266 -2.10 15.11 -0.03
C GLU A 266 -1.89 16.15 -1.12
N VAL A 267 -2.97 16.53 -1.78
CA VAL A 267 -3.00 17.62 -2.76
C VAL A 267 -3.66 18.81 -2.10
N LEU A 268 -2.94 19.91 -1.96
CA LEU A 268 -3.43 21.14 -1.36
C LEU A 268 -3.86 22.11 -2.46
N ILE A 269 -5.14 22.50 -2.44
CA ILE A 269 -5.74 23.40 -3.44
C ILE A 269 -6.21 24.66 -2.72
N PRO A 270 -5.68 25.87 -3.06
CA PRO A 270 -6.09 27.10 -2.40
C PRO A 270 -7.61 27.31 -2.53
N HIS A 271 -8.26 27.55 -1.41
CA HIS A 271 -9.70 27.74 -1.40
C HIS A 271 -10.14 29.06 -2.04
N SER A 272 -9.22 30.00 -2.20
CA SER A 272 -9.44 31.25 -2.92
C SER A 272 -9.79 31.05 -4.38
N GLU A 273 -9.50 29.88 -4.97
CA GLU A 273 -9.78 29.59 -6.38
C GLU A 273 -11.23 29.16 -6.66
N GLY A 274 -12.07 29.03 -5.62
CA GLY A 274 -13.48 28.70 -5.75
C GLY A 274 -13.94 27.64 -4.77
N ALA A 275 -15.25 27.42 -4.71
CA ALA A 275 -15.86 26.42 -3.83
C ALA A 275 -15.80 25.03 -4.48
N LEU A 276 -15.26 24.04 -3.74
CA LEU A 276 -15.24 22.64 -4.12
C LEU A 276 -16.12 21.83 -3.16
N ASN A 277 -16.66 20.73 -3.67
CA ASN A 277 -17.51 19.84 -2.88
C ASN A 277 -16.66 18.69 -2.30
N ILE A 278 -16.74 18.48 -1.00
CA ILE A 278 -16.10 17.36 -0.32
C ILE A 278 -16.70 16.05 -0.83
N GLY A 279 -15.84 15.11 -1.20
CA GLY A 279 -16.25 13.83 -1.78
C GLY A 279 -16.42 13.82 -3.29
N ASP A 280 -16.30 14.96 -3.94
CA ASP A 280 -16.34 15.05 -5.40
C ASP A 280 -14.95 14.97 -6.01
N PHE A 281 -14.91 14.61 -7.28
CA PHE A 281 -13.69 14.47 -8.08
C PHE A 281 -13.49 15.69 -8.98
N TYR A 282 -12.23 16.10 -9.07
CA TYR A 282 -11.80 17.21 -9.91
C TYR A 282 -10.53 16.84 -10.65
N GLN A 283 -10.33 17.39 -11.85
CA GLN A 283 -9.04 17.33 -12.53
C GLN A 283 -8.17 18.45 -11.98
N VAL A 284 -7.02 18.11 -11.42
CA VAL A 284 -6.14 19.04 -10.72
C VAL A 284 -4.77 19.04 -11.36
N GLU A 285 -4.31 20.22 -11.80
CA GLU A 285 -2.94 20.39 -12.29
C GLU A 285 -2.02 20.67 -11.10
N ILE A 286 -0.93 19.92 -10.99
CA ILE A 286 0.07 20.13 -9.95
C ILE A 286 0.98 21.27 -10.36
N VAL A 287 0.98 22.35 -9.59
CA VAL A 287 1.76 23.56 -9.87
C VAL A 287 3.07 23.60 -9.10
N SER A 288 3.14 22.95 -7.96
CA SER A 288 4.38 22.77 -7.19
C SER A 288 4.30 21.55 -6.30
N ALA A 289 5.43 21.09 -5.83
CA ALA A 289 5.52 19.91 -4.96
C ALA A 289 6.64 20.10 -3.94
N ASP A 290 6.47 19.46 -2.78
CA ASP A 290 7.56 19.25 -1.84
C ASP A 290 7.70 17.74 -1.55
N THR A 291 8.44 17.37 -0.53
CA THR A 291 8.69 15.96 -0.20
C THR A 291 7.41 15.21 0.14
N PHE A 292 6.46 15.85 0.80
CA PHE A 292 5.28 15.18 1.37
C PHE A 292 3.96 15.56 0.71
N ASP A 293 3.89 16.76 0.09
CA ASP A 293 2.64 17.27 -0.43
C ASP A 293 2.77 17.83 -1.84
N LEU A 294 1.64 17.85 -2.53
CA LEU A 294 1.48 18.47 -3.84
C LEU A 294 0.58 19.69 -3.71
N TYR A 295 0.85 20.71 -4.52
CA TYR A 295 0.03 21.92 -4.58
C TYR A 295 -0.57 22.03 -5.96
N GLY A 296 -1.86 22.18 -6.04
CA GLY A 296 -2.56 22.13 -7.32
C GLY A 296 -3.65 23.16 -7.50
N THR A 297 -4.12 23.24 -8.73
CA THR A 297 -5.25 24.07 -9.14
C THR A 297 -6.23 23.26 -9.97
N VAL A 298 -7.51 23.47 -9.76
CA VAL A 298 -8.56 22.75 -10.49
C VAL A 298 -8.60 23.27 -11.92
N VAL A 299 -8.56 22.35 -12.89
CA VAL A 299 -8.71 22.67 -14.31
C VAL A 299 -10.10 22.32 -14.81
N GLU A 300 -10.73 21.28 -14.25
CA GLU A 300 -12.13 20.96 -14.51
C GLU A 300 -12.71 20.03 -13.44
N GLN A 301 -14.04 19.98 -13.31
CA GLN A 301 -14.70 19.00 -12.47
C GLN A 301 -14.76 17.66 -13.20
N SER A 302 -14.29 16.60 -12.56
CA SER A 302 -14.37 15.24 -13.10
C SER A 302 -15.75 14.66 -12.82
N ALA A 303 -16.31 14.04 -13.82
CA ALA A 303 -17.61 13.40 -13.70
C ALA A 303 -17.59 12.17 -12.79
#